data_475a67b8ebb345858807ee002e289c83
#
_entry.id   475a67b8ebb345858807ee002e289c83
#
_cell.length_a   1.000
_cell.length_b   1.000
_cell.length_c   1.000
_cell.angle_alpha   90.00
_cell.angle_beta   90.00
_cell.angle_gamma   90.00
#
_symmetry.space_group_name_H-M   'P 1'
#
loop_
_entity.id
_entity.type
_entity.pdbx_description
1 polymer ?
#
loop_
_entity_poly.entity_id
_entity_poly.type
_entity_poly.pdbx_seq_one_letter_code
_entity_poly.pdbx_strand_id
1 'polypeptide(L)'
;MSPQEPRDQTFHHRLDNLLEAVAPCWAGEALIARRYLGGEHRTVARDVQWIGFQIFKEHTGGGVYGGPGETVATILHSAALRAGEISLATPTEDIEQVLGDLQFAVDELRHMTQFIRLYTLAGGDAHRSIESLGKLDSAGRLAGLRHESRSTPLGHTAVELSEGGGLGLHFGMREHFRLRPPSAPADRELARLTDVILADETHHMQARFRSILDLEDSDSTWQSLESQLVAICAQKLRERNEQFSFPLSEEELRQLPGNRSLGRQYMEAHLGFLQGTL
;
A
#
# COMPACT_ATOMS: atom_id res chain seq x y z
N MET A 1 2.15 -36.76 16.42
CA MET A 1 1.96 -35.35 16.83
C MET A 1 3.32 -34.79 17.19
N SER A 2 3.92 -34.00 16.32
CA SER A 2 5.21 -33.33 16.57
C SER A 2 4.97 -32.04 17.37
N PRO A 3 5.84 -31.69 18.30
CA PRO A 3 5.73 -30.43 19.04
C PRO A 3 6.19 -29.27 18.13
N GLN A 4 5.23 -28.56 17.57
CA GLN A 4 5.43 -27.33 16.76
C GLN A 4 5.44 -26.04 17.63
N GLU A 5 5.39 -26.14 18.95
CA GLU A 5 5.04 -25.04 19.84
C GLU A 5 6.09 -23.95 20.16
N PRO A 6 7.42 -24.13 20.08
CA PRO A 6 8.31 -23.01 20.46
C PRO A 6 8.58 -21.99 19.34
N ARG A 7 8.52 -22.39 18.05
CA ARG A 7 8.72 -21.48 16.92
C ARG A 7 7.58 -20.50 16.75
N ASP A 8 6.37 -20.95 17.02
CA ASP A 8 5.13 -20.21 16.78
C ASP A 8 5.03 -18.96 17.69
N GLN A 9 5.22 -19.08 18.99
CA GLN A 9 5.11 -17.96 19.92
C GLN A 9 6.17 -16.87 19.71
N THR A 10 7.40 -17.24 19.41
CA THR A 10 8.49 -16.27 19.17
C THR A 10 8.26 -15.52 17.87
N PHE A 11 7.83 -16.21 16.83
CA PHE A 11 7.48 -15.61 15.53
C PHE A 11 6.33 -14.59 15.66
N HIS A 12 5.23 -14.97 16.30
CA HIS A 12 4.10 -14.07 16.51
C HIS A 12 4.49 -12.83 17.32
N HIS A 13 5.29 -12.98 18.36
CA HIS A 13 5.78 -11.84 19.14
C HIS A 13 6.64 -10.88 18.30
N ARG A 14 7.52 -11.41 17.43
CA ARG A 14 8.33 -10.59 16.53
C ARG A 14 7.47 -9.88 15.49
N LEU A 15 6.48 -10.57 14.94
CA LEU A 15 5.51 -9.99 14.01
C LEU A 15 4.71 -8.86 14.65
N ASP A 16 4.21 -9.06 15.87
CA ASP A 16 3.50 -8.02 16.62
C ASP A 16 4.38 -6.79 16.86
N ASN A 17 5.65 -6.99 17.22
CA ASN A 17 6.62 -5.90 17.39
C ASN A 17 6.86 -5.14 16.08
N LEU A 18 7.01 -5.85 14.95
CA LEU A 18 7.15 -5.26 13.63
C LEU A 18 5.92 -4.40 13.26
N LEU A 19 4.72 -4.96 13.48
CA LEU A 19 3.47 -4.25 13.23
C LEU A 19 3.32 -3.03 14.15
N GLU A 20 3.63 -3.15 15.44
CA GLU A 20 3.62 -2.00 16.36
C GLU A 20 4.59 -0.88 15.94
N ALA A 21 5.71 -1.21 15.32
CA ALA A 21 6.68 -0.24 14.85
C ALA A 21 6.20 0.50 13.59
N VAL A 22 5.51 -0.17 12.67
CA VAL A 22 5.12 0.40 11.36
C VAL A 22 3.71 0.96 11.33
N ALA A 23 2.78 0.40 12.10
CA ALA A 23 1.38 0.82 12.15
C ALA A 23 1.16 2.32 12.45
N PRO A 24 2.03 3.04 13.19
CA PRO A 24 1.91 4.49 13.31
C PRO A 24 1.98 5.25 11.98
N CYS A 25 2.77 4.77 11.02
CA CYS A 25 2.82 5.35 9.68
C CYS A 25 1.52 5.11 8.92
N TRP A 26 0.96 3.91 9.02
CA TRP A 26 -0.33 3.56 8.40
C TRP A 26 -1.50 4.33 9.02
N ALA A 27 -1.50 4.49 10.35
CA ALA A 27 -2.43 5.37 11.05
C ALA A 27 -2.28 6.84 10.60
N GLY A 28 -1.06 7.27 10.30
CA GLY A 28 -0.78 8.59 9.73
C GLY A 28 -1.42 8.78 8.36
N GLU A 29 -1.37 7.78 7.47
CA GLU A 29 -2.07 7.83 6.18
C GLU A 29 -3.61 7.93 6.36
N ALA A 30 -4.18 7.20 7.32
CA ALA A 30 -5.58 7.34 7.68
C ALA A 30 -5.92 8.75 8.18
N LEU A 31 -5.05 9.34 9.00
CA LEU A 31 -5.21 10.70 9.50
C LEU A 31 -5.14 11.74 8.37
N ILE A 32 -4.21 11.58 7.42
CA ILE A 32 -4.12 12.41 6.20
C ILE A 32 -5.46 12.39 5.45
N ALA A 33 -6.00 11.21 5.17
CA ALA A 33 -7.26 11.06 4.46
C ALA A 33 -8.42 11.78 5.18
N ARG A 34 -8.57 11.55 6.48
CA ARG A 34 -9.64 12.16 7.27
C ARG A 34 -9.53 13.69 7.33
N ARG A 35 -8.32 14.22 7.54
CA ARG A 35 -8.10 15.67 7.58
C ARG A 35 -8.34 16.33 6.23
N TYR A 36 -7.87 15.71 5.16
CA TYR A 36 -8.08 16.21 3.82
C TYR A 36 -9.57 16.27 3.46
N LEU A 37 -10.26 15.12 3.60
CA LEU A 37 -11.68 15.04 3.24
C LEU A 37 -12.58 15.93 4.14
N GLY A 38 -12.21 16.11 5.39
CA GLY A 38 -12.93 16.98 6.35
C GLY A 38 -12.46 18.42 6.40
N GLY A 39 -11.40 18.77 5.67
CA GLY A 39 -10.73 20.06 5.76
C GLY A 39 -11.36 21.16 4.90
N GLU A 40 -11.25 22.40 5.38
CA GLU A 40 -11.73 23.60 4.66
C GLU A 40 -10.91 23.88 3.37
N HIS A 41 -9.71 23.32 3.28
CA HIS A 41 -8.81 23.54 2.15
C HIS A 41 -9.02 22.54 1.01
N ARG A 42 -9.94 21.59 1.11
CA ARG A 42 -10.29 20.70 0.02
C ARG A 42 -10.95 21.48 -1.11
N THR A 43 -10.43 21.35 -2.32
CA THR A 43 -10.94 22.01 -3.52
C THR A 43 -10.99 21.03 -4.68
N VAL A 44 -11.81 21.32 -5.70
CA VAL A 44 -11.88 20.51 -6.95
C VAL A 44 -10.49 20.33 -7.57
N ALA A 45 -9.70 21.41 -7.64
CA ALA A 45 -8.35 21.34 -8.22
C ALA A 45 -7.42 20.38 -7.44
N ARG A 46 -7.50 20.37 -6.12
CA ARG A 46 -6.74 19.45 -5.28
C ARG A 46 -7.27 18.02 -5.36
N ASP A 47 -8.59 17.84 -5.47
CA ASP A 47 -9.18 16.51 -5.72
C ASP A 47 -8.65 15.95 -7.05
N VAL A 48 -8.70 16.73 -8.13
CA VAL A 48 -8.16 16.35 -9.45
C VAL A 48 -6.66 16.00 -9.35
N GLN A 49 -5.88 16.77 -8.60
CA GLN A 49 -4.45 16.53 -8.44
C GLN A 49 -4.16 15.19 -7.74
N TRP A 50 -4.73 14.93 -6.56
CA TRP A 50 -4.43 13.71 -5.83
C TRP A 50 -4.99 12.46 -6.51
N ILE A 51 -6.18 12.55 -7.13
CA ILE A 51 -6.75 11.43 -7.90
C ILE A 51 -5.87 11.14 -9.13
N GLY A 52 -5.43 12.18 -9.83
CA GLY A 52 -4.50 12.04 -10.96
C GLY A 52 -3.21 11.33 -10.56
N PHE A 53 -2.61 11.71 -9.43
CA PHE A 53 -1.42 11.03 -8.92
C PHE A 53 -1.72 9.57 -8.53
N GLN A 54 -2.91 9.27 -8.01
CA GLN A 54 -3.30 7.90 -7.72
C GLN A 54 -3.41 7.06 -9.01
N ILE A 55 -4.00 7.60 -10.08
CA ILE A 55 -4.02 6.93 -11.40
C ILE A 55 -2.59 6.59 -11.86
N PHE A 56 -1.66 7.51 -11.70
CA PHE A 56 -0.25 7.27 -12.03
C PHE A 56 0.34 6.14 -11.19
N LYS A 57 0.02 6.06 -9.90
CA LYS A 57 0.48 4.98 -9.00
C LYS A 57 -0.06 3.61 -9.41
N GLU A 58 -1.35 3.51 -9.70
CA GLU A 58 -1.95 2.26 -10.18
C GLU A 58 -1.33 1.83 -11.52
N HIS A 59 -1.09 2.79 -12.42
CA HIS A 59 -0.42 2.52 -13.70
C HIS A 59 1.00 1.96 -13.53
N THR A 60 1.71 2.38 -12.50
CA THR A 60 3.08 1.92 -12.19
C THR A 60 3.10 0.76 -11.21
N GLY A 61 1.97 0.09 -10.96
CA GLY A 61 1.84 -1.02 -10.02
C GLY A 61 2.13 -0.62 -8.57
N GLY A 62 1.62 0.56 -8.15
CA GLY A 62 1.84 1.09 -6.79
C GLY A 62 3.31 1.42 -6.47
N GLY A 63 4.21 1.25 -7.43
CA GLY A 63 5.66 1.32 -7.22
C GLY A 63 6.21 0.09 -6.49
N VAL A 64 5.41 -0.95 -6.28
CA VAL A 64 5.84 -2.20 -5.64
C VAL A 64 6.67 -3.06 -6.58
N TYR A 65 6.24 -3.17 -7.84
CA TYR A 65 6.95 -3.95 -8.86
C TYR A 65 7.90 -3.09 -9.70
N GLY A 66 7.75 -1.77 -9.67
CA GLY A 66 8.39 -0.90 -10.62
C GLY A 66 9.81 -0.48 -10.27
N GLY A 67 10.77 -0.99 -11.03
CA GLY A 67 11.96 -0.23 -11.35
C GLY A 67 11.61 0.99 -12.23
N PRO A 68 12.55 1.89 -12.51
CA PRO A 68 12.32 2.97 -13.45
C PRO A 68 11.81 2.43 -14.80
N GLY A 69 10.58 2.80 -15.17
CA GLY A 69 9.95 2.40 -16.44
C GLY A 69 9.09 1.14 -16.39
N GLU A 70 8.97 0.45 -15.26
CA GLU A 70 8.01 -0.65 -15.13
C GLU A 70 6.59 -0.14 -14.91
N THR A 71 5.65 -0.80 -15.56
CA THR A 71 4.22 -0.50 -15.51
C THR A 71 3.45 -1.80 -15.28
N VAL A 72 2.16 -1.70 -14.96
CA VAL A 72 1.28 -2.89 -14.90
C VAL A 72 1.33 -3.69 -16.21
N ALA A 73 1.52 -3.02 -17.35
CA ALA A 73 1.67 -3.70 -18.65
C ALA A 73 2.93 -4.58 -18.72
N THR A 74 4.04 -4.16 -18.12
CA THR A 74 5.27 -4.98 -18.06
C THR A 74 5.12 -6.17 -17.12
N ILE A 75 4.40 -6.02 -16.01
CA ILE A 75 4.06 -7.13 -15.10
C ILE A 75 3.21 -8.17 -15.82
N LEU A 76 2.13 -7.73 -16.49
CA LEU A 76 1.28 -8.61 -17.30
C LEU A 76 2.07 -9.35 -18.37
N HIS A 77 2.95 -8.65 -19.09
CA HIS A 77 3.78 -9.26 -20.12
C HIS A 77 4.72 -10.34 -19.55
N SER A 78 5.40 -10.03 -18.45
CA SER A 78 6.28 -10.99 -17.77
C SER A 78 5.51 -12.22 -17.26
N ALA A 79 4.36 -12.03 -16.63
CA ALA A 79 3.53 -13.12 -16.14
C ALA A 79 2.98 -13.98 -17.31
N ALA A 80 2.59 -13.36 -18.43
CA ALA A 80 2.13 -14.07 -19.63
C ALA A 80 3.24 -14.91 -20.28
N LEU A 81 4.49 -14.43 -20.31
CA LEU A 81 5.63 -15.21 -20.78
C LEU A 81 5.86 -16.45 -19.91
N ARG A 82 5.90 -16.28 -18.58
CA ARG A 82 6.03 -17.41 -17.64
C ARG A 82 4.88 -18.40 -17.76
N ALA A 83 3.65 -17.93 -17.93
CA ALA A 83 2.50 -18.80 -18.15
C ALA A 83 2.64 -19.65 -19.43
N GLY A 84 3.25 -19.09 -20.48
CA GLY A 84 3.54 -19.84 -21.71
C GLY A 84 4.61 -20.93 -21.57
N GLU A 85 5.40 -20.90 -20.51
CA GLU A 85 6.45 -21.91 -20.20
C GLU A 85 5.96 -23.03 -19.27
N ILE A 86 4.72 -22.94 -18.76
CA ILE A 86 4.12 -23.96 -17.87
C ILE A 86 4.03 -25.31 -18.60
N SER A 87 4.50 -26.36 -17.94
CA SER A 87 4.47 -27.75 -18.40
C SER A 87 3.96 -28.68 -17.28
N LEU A 88 3.76 -29.96 -17.58
CA LEU A 88 3.38 -30.93 -16.55
C LEU A 88 4.47 -31.17 -15.49
N ALA A 89 5.70 -30.69 -15.73
CA ALA A 89 6.80 -30.78 -14.77
C ALA A 89 6.97 -29.48 -13.96
N THR A 90 6.17 -28.42 -14.22
CA THR A 90 6.27 -27.17 -13.51
C THR A 90 5.71 -27.37 -12.08
N PRO A 91 6.45 -26.99 -11.03
CA PRO A 91 5.96 -27.03 -9.66
C PRO A 91 4.66 -26.22 -9.47
N THR A 92 3.76 -26.71 -8.63
CA THR A 92 2.48 -26.03 -8.39
C THR A 92 2.68 -24.63 -7.83
N GLU A 93 3.68 -24.45 -6.99
CA GLU A 93 4.05 -23.17 -6.38
C GLU A 93 4.43 -22.11 -7.44
N ASP A 94 5.15 -22.52 -8.49
CA ASP A 94 5.51 -21.61 -9.59
C ASP A 94 4.27 -21.19 -10.39
N ILE A 95 3.31 -22.11 -10.56
CA ILE A 95 2.03 -21.82 -11.23
C ILE A 95 1.19 -20.85 -10.37
N GLU A 96 1.11 -21.08 -9.07
CA GLU A 96 0.42 -20.20 -8.12
C GLU A 96 1.03 -18.79 -8.10
N GLN A 97 2.37 -18.68 -8.20
CA GLN A 97 3.04 -17.38 -8.29
C GLN A 97 2.65 -16.64 -9.59
N VAL A 98 2.62 -17.31 -10.73
CA VAL A 98 2.18 -16.71 -12.00
C VAL A 98 0.73 -16.24 -11.91
N LEU A 99 -0.15 -17.03 -11.31
CA LEU A 99 -1.55 -16.67 -11.10
C LEU A 99 -1.69 -15.45 -10.18
N GLY A 100 -0.90 -15.38 -9.12
CA GLY A 100 -0.87 -14.26 -8.19
C GLY A 100 -0.45 -12.95 -8.88
N ASP A 101 0.59 -12.98 -9.70
CA ASP A 101 1.06 -11.81 -10.44
C ASP A 101 0.04 -11.33 -11.49
N LEU A 102 -0.63 -12.27 -12.18
CA LEU A 102 -1.71 -11.94 -13.11
C LEU A 102 -2.89 -11.29 -12.38
N GLN A 103 -3.32 -11.87 -11.26
CA GLN A 103 -4.41 -11.33 -10.46
C GLN A 103 -4.09 -9.94 -9.93
N PHE A 104 -2.89 -9.74 -9.38
CA PHE A 104 -2.42 -8.44 -8.94
C PHE A 104 -2.50 -7.40 -10.06
N ALA A 105 -1.97 -7.70 -11.24
CA ALA A 105 -1.99 -6.77 -12.37
C ALA A 105 -3.42 -6.46 -12.84
N VAL A 106 -4.34 -7.42 -12.77
CA VAL A 106 -5.77 -7.21 -13.07
C VAL A 106 -6.41 -6.27 -12.04
N ASP A 107 -6.10 -6.42 -10.75
CA ASP A 107 -6.63 -5.58 -9.69
C ASP A 107 -6.12 -4.13 -9.83
N GLU A 108 -4.83 -3.92 -10.09
CA GLU A 108 -4.25 -2.59 -10.35
C GLU A 108 -4.91 -1.90 -11.57
N LEU A 109 -5.15 -2.63 -12.67
CA LEU A 109 -5.86 -2.09 -13.83
C LEU A 109 -7.32 -1.74 -13.50
N ARG A 110 -7.98 -2.54 -12.67
CA ARG A 110 -9.33 -2.27 -12.19
C ARG A 110 -9.37 -1.02 -11.32
N HIS A 111 -8.45 -0.87 -10.37
CA HIS A 111 -8.30 0.31 -9.53
C HIS A 111 -8.03 1.55 -10.39
N MET A 112 -7.08 1.46 -11.32
CA MET A 112 -6.76 2.54 -12.25
C MET A 112 -8.01 3.00 -13.03
N THR A 113 -8.79 2.05 -13.59
CA THR A 113 -10.01 2.37 -14.35
C THR A 113 -11.04 3.10 -13.47
N GLN A 114 -11.18 2.70 -12.22
CA GLN A 114 -12.09 3.33 -11.25
C GLN A 114 -11.60 4.73 -10.85
N PHE A 115 -10.30 4.92 -10.66
CA PHE A 115 -9.73 6.25 -10.41
C PHE A 115 -9.84 7.17 -11.62
N ILE A 116 -9.72 6.67 -12.88
CA ILE A 116 -9.98 7.47 -14.10
C ILE A 116 -11.43 7.96 -14.12
N ARG A 117 -12.39 7.09 -13.79
CA ARG A 117 -13.79 7.49 -13.66
C ARG A 117 -14.00 8.56 -12.58
N LEU A 118 -13.41 8.37 -11.40
CA LEU A 118 -13.46 9.34 -10.31
C LEU A 118 -12.82 10.68 -10.70
N TYR A 119 -11.68 10.65 -11.40
CA TYR A 119 -10.96 11.81 -11.91
C TYR A 119 -11.88 12.64 -12.84
N THR A 120 -12.56 11.99 -13.77
CA THR A 120 -13.50 12.64 -14.68
C THR A 120 -14.70 13.24 -13.92
N LEU A 121 -15.26 12.52 -12.93
CA LEU A 121 -16.35 13.03 -12.09
C LEU A 121 -15.92 14.23 -11.23
N ALA A 122 -14.66 14.30 -10.85
CA ALA A 122 -14.08 15.43 -10.14
C ALA A 122 -13.73 16.63 -11.05
N GLY A 123 -13.91 16.52 -12.36
CA GLY A 123 -13.64 17.58 -13.33
C GLY A 123 -12.22 17.55 -13.92
N GLY A 124 -11.53 16.43 -13.83
CA GLY A 124 -10.22 16.23 -14.45
C GLY A 124 -10.29 16.13 -15.97
N ASP A 125 -9.22 16.54 -16.64
CA ASP A 125 -9.10 16.50 -18.11
C ASP A 125 -8.70 15.08 -18.57
N ALA A 126 -9.63 14.36 -19.19
CA ALA A 126 -9.44 13.00 -19.69
C ALA A 126 -8.41 12.90 -20.85
N HIS A 127 -7.95 14.01 -21.42
CA HIS A 127 -6.93 14.03 -22.49
C HIS A 127 -5.50 14.16 -21.96
N ARG A 128 -5.31 14.30 -20.65
CA ARG A 128 -3.96 14.32 -20.06
C ARG A 128 -3.30 12.95 -20.12
N SER A 129 -1.98 12.92 -20.43
CA SER A 129 -1.22 11.67 -20.34
C SER A 129 -1.03 11.26 -18.88
N ILE A 130 -1.01 9.94 -18.60
CA ILE A 130 -0.83 9.41 -17.25
C ILE A 130 0.51 9.84 -16.66
N GLU A 131 1.57 9.86 -17.46
CA GLU A 131 2.91 10.28 -17.02
C GLU A 131 2.93 11.73 -16.53
N SER A 132 2.07 12.59 -17.09
CA SER A 132 1.94 13.99 -16.64
C SER A 132 1.30 14.14 -15.27
N LEU A 133 0.62 13.09 -14.76
CA LEU A 133 -0.05 13.07 -13.47
C LEU A 133 0.89 12.71 -12.30
N GLY A 134 2.05 12.09 -12.60
CA GLY A 134 2.97 11.52 -11.60
C GLY A 134 3.95 12.52 -10.94
N LYS A 135 3.71 13.81 -10.99
CA LYS A 135 4.67 14.83 -10.55
C LYS A 135 4.47 15.23 -9.08
N LEU A 136 5.19 14.57 -8.17
CA LEU A 136 5.37 15.00 -6.78
C LEU A 136 6.88 15.01 -6.44
N ASP A 137 7.32 15.99 -5.63
CA ASP A 137 8.73 16.10 -5.24
C ASP A 137 9.19 14.93 -4.35
N SER A 138 8.31 14.43 -3.50
CA SER A 138 8.59 13.29 -2.61
C SER A 138 8.57 11.93 -3.31
N ALA A 139 7.89 11.80 -4.46
CA ALA A 139 7.75 10.52 -5.19
C ALA A 139 9.10 9.96 -5.66
N GLY A 140 9.98 10.81 -6.14
CA GLY A 140 11.33 10.40 -6.56
C GLY A 140 12.17 9.84 -5.42
N ARG A 141 12.06 10.40 -4.21
CA ARG A 141 12.77 9.90 -3.01
C ARG A 141 12.26 8.53 -2.59
N LEU A 142 10.93 8.33 -2.58
CA LEU A 142 10.34 7.03 -2.26
C LEU A 142 10.73 5.97 -3.29
N ALA A 143 10.67 6.29 -4.58
CA ALA A 143 11.07 5.39 -5.66
C ALA A 143 12.54 4.98 -5.54
N GLY A 144 13.45 5.93 -5.26
CA GLY A 144 14.87 5.64 -5.03
C GLY A 144 15.07 4.70 -3.83
N LEU A 145 14.46 4.99 -2.69
CA LEU A 145 14.55 4.17 -1.48
C LEU A 145 14.04 2.74 -1.72
N ARG A 146 12.92 2.58 -2.41
CA ARG A 146 12.36 1.27 -2.76
C ARG A 146 13.27 0.51 -3.72
N HIS A 147 13.84 1.17 -4.70
CA HIS A 147 14.76 0.57 -5.65
C HIS A 147 16.02 0.04 -4.95
N GLU A 148 16.63 0.83 -4.07
CA GLU A 148 17.78 0.42 -3.28
C GLU A 148 17.44 -0.76 -2.35
N SER A 149 16.30 -0.71 -1.66
CA SER A 149 15.88 -1.76 -0.74
C SER A 149 15.69 -3.10 -1.45
N ARG A 150 15.14 -3.12 -2.65
CA ARG A 150 14.92 -4.35 -3.44
C ARG A 150 16.18 -5.10 -3.87
N SER A 151 17.35 -4.52 -3.69
CA SER A 151 18.63 -5.20 -3.98
C SER A 151 18.88 -6.44 -3.11
N THR A 152 18.11 -6.61 -2.03
CA THR A 152 18.19 -7.75 -1.12
C THR A 152 16.81 -8.39 -0.91
N PRO A 153 16.73 -9.74 -0.64
CA PRO A 153 15.45 -10.40 -0.33
C PRO A 153 14.70 -9.73 0.82
N LEU A 154 15.41 -9.38 1.90
CA LEU A 154 14.85 -8.72 3.07
C LEU A 154 14.26 -7.34 2.73
N GLY A 155 14.98 -6.56 1.95
CA GLY A 155 14.52 -5.24 1.49
C GLY A 155 13.35 -5.35 0.51
N HIS A 156 13.30 -6.40 -0.30
CA HIS A 156 12.15 -6.70 -1.16
C HIS A 156 10.89 -6.92 -0.29
N THR A 157 10.98 -7.79 0.73
CA THR A 157 9.89 -7.99 1.71
C THR A 157 9.47 -6.68 2.39
N ALA A 158 10.42 -5.83 2.80
CA ALA A 158 10.11 -4.54 3.39
C ALA A 158 9.33 -3.62 2.42
N VAL A 159 9.68 -3.61 1.13
CA VAL A 159 8.93 -2.84 0.12
C VAL A 159 7.51 -3.36 -0.04
N GLU A 160 7.32 -4.67 -0.14
CA GLU A 160 6.00 -5.29 -0.25
C GLU A 160 5.11 -4.98 0.96
N LEU A 161 5.63 -5.15 2.17
CA LEU A 161 4.89 -4.87 3.41
C LEU A 161 4.56 -3.37 3.59
N SER A 162 5.32 -2.48 2.94
CA SER A 162 5.04 -1.03 2.99
C SER A 162 3.69 -0.66 2.38
N GLU A 163 3.06 -1.55 1.61
CA GLU A 163 1.73 -1.32 1.02
C GLU A 163 0.60 -1.24 2.05
N GLY A 164 0.80 -1.74 3.26
CA GLY A 164 -0.14 -1.53 4.38
C GLY A 164 -0.56 -0.08 4.63
N GLY A 165 0.26 0.89 4.19
CA GLY A 165 -0.15 2.30 4.16
C GLY A 165 -1.32 2.59 3.22
N GLY A 166 -1.46 1.87 2.10
CA GLY A 166 -2.63 1.95 1.24
C GLY A 166 -3.92 1.59 1.98
N LEU A 167 -3.89 0.50 2.76
CA LEU A 167 -4.99 0.17 3.68
C LEU A 167 -5.28 1.32 4.65
N GLY A 168 -4.25 1.91 5.27
CA GLY A 168 -4.40 3.04 6.18
C GLY A 168 -5.16 4.20 5.55
N LEU A 169 -4.77 4.60 4.34
CA LEU A 169 -5.45 5.66 3.59
C LEU A 169 -6.95 5.36 3.41
N HIS A 170 -7.27 4.18 2.91
CA HIS A 170 -8.66 3.80 2.63
C HIS A 170 -9.47 3.57 3.90
N PHE A 171 -8.91 3.07 4.99
CA PHE A 171 -9.57 3.06 6.30
C PHE A 171 -9.95 4.47 6.75
N GLY A 172 -9.05 5.44 6.61
CA GLY A 172 -9.32 6.84 6.93
C GLY A 172 -10.44 7.44 6.08
N MET A 173 -10.50 7.14 4.77
CA MET A 173 -11.59 7.56 3.88
C MET A 173 -12.91 6.93 4.28
N ARG A 174 -12.95 5.61 4.54
CA ARG A 174 -14.16 4.88 4.97
C ARG A 174 -14.71 5.42 6.29
N GLU A 175 -13.85 5.67 7.27
CA GLU A 175 -14.27 6.29 8.54
C GLU A 175 -14.86 7.69 8.33
N HIS A 176 -14.24 8.50 7.47
CA HIS A 176 -14.76 9.82 7.13
C HIS A 176 -16.16 9.74 6.56
N PHE A 177 -16.40 8.89 5.55
CA PHE A 177 -17.70 8.77 4.90
C PHE A 177 -18.75 8.09 5.79
N ARG A 178 -18.36 7.23 6.73
CA ARG A 178 -19.27 6.69 7.74
C ARG A 178 -19.82 7.78 8.68
N LEU A 179 -18.99 8.75 9.04
CA LEU A 179 -19.37 9.86 9.92
C LEU A 179 -20.05 11.00 9.16
N ARG A 180 -19.75 11.17 7.88
CA ARG A 180 -20.26 12.22 6.99
C ARG A 180 -20.66 11.61 5.66
N PRO A 181 -21.89 11.09 5.54
CA PRO A 181 -22.35 10.44 4.32
C PRO A 181 -22.17 11.32 3.07
N PRO A 182 -21.64 10.76 1.96
CA PRO A 182 -21.30 11.54 0.79
C PRO A 182 -22.55 12.03 0.04
N SER A 183 -22.58 13.32 -0.29
CA SER A 183 -23.69 13.94 -1.05
C SER A 183 -23.33 14.22 -2.51
N ALA A 184 -22.09 14.61 -2.80
CA ALA A 184 -21.61 14.86 -4.16
C ALA A 184 -21.40 13.55 -4.96
N PRO A 185 -21.59 13.57 -6.31
CA PRO A 185 -21.37 12.37 -7.13
C PRO A 185 -19.94 11.80 -7.01
N ALA A 186 -18.91 12.64 -7.01
CA ALA A 186 -17.52 12.23 -6.86
C ALA A 186 -17.27 11.60 -5.47
N ASP A 187 -17.85 12.16 -4.41
CA ASP A 187 -17.70 11.60 -3.06
C ASP A 187 -18.41 10.24 -2.92
N ARG A 188 -19.57 10.06 -3.53
CA ARG A 188 -20.25 8.76 -3.56
C ARG A 188 -19.42 7.70 -4.30
N GLU A 189 -18.82 8.08 -5.42
CA GLU A 189 -17.93 7.17 -6.14
C GLU A 189 -16.66 6.87 -5.35
N LEU A 190 -16.06 7.87 -4.70
CA LEU A 190 -14.88 7.65 -3.84
C LEU A 190 -15.21 6.74 -2.66
N ALA A 191 -16.36 6.90 -2.00
CA ALA A 191 -16.78 6.02 -0.91
C ALA A 191 -16.94 4.57 -1.39
N ARG A 192 -17.60 4.36 -2.55
CA ARG A 192 -17.75 3.04 -3.16
C ARG A 192 -16.40 2.41 -3.54
N LEU A 193 -15.53 3.19 -4.16
CA LEU A 193 -14.19 2.76 -4.56
C LEU A 193 -13.34 2.37 -3.34
N THR A 194 -13.44 3.14 -2.26
CA THR A 194 -12.75 2.86 -0.99
C THR A 194 -13.05 1.46 -0.47
N ASP A 195 -14.32 1.03 -0.50
CA ASP A 195 -14.70 -0.30 -0.02
C ASP A 195 -14.17 -1.42 -0.93
N VAL A 196 -14.13 -1.20 -2.24
CA VAL A 196 -13.56 -2.15 -3.22
C VAL A 196 -12.05 -2.31 -2.98
N ILE A 197 -11.30 -1.20 -2.93
CA ILE A 197 -9.85 -1.24 -2.73
C ILE A 197 -9.53 -1.88 -1.37
N LEU A 198 -10.26 -1.56 -0.30
CA LEU A 198 -10.02 -2.18 1.01
C LEU A 198 -10.14 -3.69 0.99
N ALA A 199 -11.09 -4.25 0.22
CA ALA A 199 -11.25 -5.69 0.10
C ALA A 199 -10.04 -6.32 -0.61
N ASP A 200 -9.62 -5.74 -1.74
CA ASP A 200 -8.49 -6.23 -2.53
C ASP A 200 -7.17 -6.09 -1.78
N GLU A 201 -6.89 -4.92 -1.22
CA GLU A 201 -5.65 -4.65 -0.46
C GLU A 201 -5.53 -5.49 0.82
N THR A 202 -6.66 -5.81 1.47
CA THR A 202 -6.66 -6.75 2.60
C THR A 202 -6.17 -8.13 2.16
N HIS A 203 -6.61 -8.61 1.00
CA HIS A 203 -6.18 -9.87 0.43
C HIS A 203 -4.69 -9.84 0.02
N HIS A 204 -4.28 -8.76 -0.65
CA HIS A 204 -2.87 -8.55 -1.02
C HIS A 204 -1.95 -8.55 0.20
N MET A 205 -2.32 -7.85 1.26
CA MET A 205 -1.54 -7.82 2.50
C MET A 205 -1.43 -9.20 3.15
N GLN A 206 -2.50 -9.97 3.20
CA GLN A 206 -2.45 -11.34 3.72
C GLN A 206 -1.47 -12.22 2.93
N ALA A 207 -1.46 -12.11 1.60
CA ALA A 207 -0.51 -12.84 0.77
C ALA A 207 0.95 -12.41 1.03
N ARG A 208 1.20 -11.09 1.12
CA ARG A 208 2.54 -10.52 1.37
C ARG A 208 3.08 -10.85 2.77
N PHE A 209 2.23 -10.90 3.79
CA PHE A 209 2.68 -11.31 5.13
C PHE A 209 3.18 -12.75 5.17
N ARG A 210 2.74 -13.61 4.25
CA ARG A 210 3.26 -14.99 4.15
C ARG A 210 4.73 -15.03 3.72
N SER A 211 5.21 -14.05 2.94
CA SER A 211 6.63 -13.99 2.53
C SER A 211 7.59 -13.79 3.70
N ILE A 212 7.10 -13.32 4.86
CA ILE A 212 7.92 -13.25 6.07
C ILE A 212 8.30 -14.65 6.57
N LEU A 213 7.47 -15.67 6.31
CA LEU A 213 7.74 -17.04 6.74
C LEU A 213 8.99 -17.63 6.10
N ASP A 214 9.38 -17.12 4.94
CA ASP A 214 10.55 -17.55 4.17
C ASP A 214 11.85 -16.87 4.63
N LEU A 215 11.76 -15.88 5.53
CA LEU A 215 12.94 -15.20 6.06
C LEU A 215 13.63 -16.03 7.14
N GLU A 216 14.96 -15.85 7.24
CA GLU A 216 15.73 -16.39 8.33
C GLU A 216 15.22 -15.84 9.68
N ASP A 217 14.85 -16.76 10.59
CA ASP A 217 14.29 -16.39 11.91
C ASP A 217 15.39 -16.03 12.92
N SER A 218 16.05 -14.89 12.71
CA SER A 218 17.06 -14.35 13.63
C SER A 218 16.68 -12.94 14.10
N ASP A 219 17.12 -12.55 15.28
CA ASP A 219 16.88 -11.19 15.82
C ASP A 219 17.44 -10.10 14.89
N SER A 220 18.61 -10.36 14.28
CA SER A 220 19.22 -9.42 13.33
C SER A 220 18.38 -9.23 12.07
N THR A 221 17.77 -10.30 11.55
CA THR A 221 16.87 -10.24 10.40
C THR A 221 15.63 -9.39 10.70
N TRP A 222 14.99 -9.65 11.85
CA TRP A 222 13.79 -8.90 12.26
C TRP A 222 14.08 -7.42 12.55
N GLN A 223 15.18 -7.10 13.21
CA GLN A 223 15.59 -5.71 13.43
C GLN A 223 15.91 -4.98 12.13
N SER A 224 16.55 -5.66 11.19
CA SER A 224 16.86 -5.10 9.88
C SER A 224 15.59 -4.88 9.06
N LEU A 225 14.64 -5.82 9.08
CA LEU A 225 13.32 -5.70 8.44
C LEU A 225 12.54 -4.52 9.02
N GLU A 226 12.44 -4.42 10.35
CA GLU A 226 11.78 -3.30 11.04
C GLU A 226 12.37 -1.96 10.61
N SER A 227 13.69 -1.83 10.66
CA SER A 227 14.37 -0.59 10.31
C SER A 227 14.08 -0.15 8.87
N GLN A 228 14.19 -1.07 7.91
CA GLN A 228 13.93 -0.79 6.50
C GLN A 228 12.45 -0.47 6.24
N LEU A 229 11.54 -1.26 6.78
CA LEU A 229 10.11 -1.07 6.62
C LEU A 229 9.63 0.26 7.20
N VAL A 230 10.08 0.62 8.41
CA VAL A 230 9.75 1.91 9.03
C VAL A 230 10.29 3.07 8.19
N ALA A 231 11.51 2.98 7.66
CA ALA A 231 12.08 4.02 6.80
C ALA A 231 11.25 4.21 5.52
N ILE A 232 10.86 3.12 4.86
CA ILE A 232 10.03 3.16 3.64
C ILE A 232 8.65 3.74 3.96
N CYS A 233 7.99 3.28 5.03
CA CYS A 233 6.68 3.75 5.43
C CYS A 233 6.68 5.22 5.85
N ALA A 234 7.72 5.69 6.53
CA ALA A 234 7.88 7.11 6.87
C ALA A 234 8.04 7.98 5.61
N GLN A 235 8.78 7.51 4.59
CA GLN A 235 8.91 8.22 3.32
C GLN A 235 7.60 8.17 2.51
N LYS A 236 6.88 7.05 2.52
CA LYS A 236 5.55 6.90 1.90
C LYS A 236 4.54 7.85 2.55
N LEU A 237 4.56 7.98 3.88
CA LEU A 237 3.71 8.93 4.62
C LEU A 237 3.96 10.38 4.18
N ARG A 238 5.23 10.78 3.93
CA ARG A 238 5.57 12.11 3.39
C ARG A 238 5.05 12.32 1.97
N GLU A 239 5.21 11.31 1.09
CA GLU A 239 4.64 11.34 -0.26
C GLU A 239 3.10 11.50 -0.19
N ARG A 240 2.46 10.73 0.69
CA ARG A 240 1.01 10.80 0.88
C ARG A 240 0.58 12.18 1.38
N ASN A 241 1.31 12.76 2.31
CA ASN A 241 1.02 14.10 2.82
C ASN A 241 1.12 15.17 1.71
N GLU A 242 2.12 15.10 0.85
CA GLU A 242 2.25 15.97 -0.33
C GLU A 242 1.11 15.72 -1.33
N GLN A 243 0.80 14.47 -1.64
CA GLN A 243 -0.29 14.08 -2.54
C GLN A 243 -1.62 14.74 -2.13
N PHE A 244 -1.90 14.82 -0.84
CA PHE A 244 -3.11 15.40 -0.27
C PHE A 244 -2.95 16.87 0.14
N SER A 245 -1.96 17.58 -0.41
CA SER A 245 -1.73 19.01 -0.18
C SER A 245 -1.42 19.36 1.27
N PHE A 246 -0.60 18.56 1.93
CA PHE A 246 -0.01 18.78 3.25
C PHE A 246 -1.01 18.93 4.41
N PRO A 247 -1.92 17.96 4.64
CA PRO A 247 -2.84 18.02 5.78
C PRO A 247 -2.18 17.87 7.14
N LEU A 248 -0.95 17.34 7.20
CA LEU A 248 -0.14 17.23 8.42
C LEU A 248 1.06 18.19 8.36
N SER A 249 1.42 18.75 9.50
CA SER A 249 2.64 19.52 9.67
C SER A 249 3.89 18.62 9.67
N GLU A 250 5.06 19.19 9.40
CA GLU A 250 6.34 18.47 9.49
C GLU A 250 6.63 17.93 10.90
N GLU A 251 6.15 18.61 11.95
CA GLU A 251 6.27 18.14 13.32
C GLU A 251 5.46 16.87 13.55
N GLU A 252 4.18 16.86 13.11
CA GLU A 252 3.33 15.67 13.21
C GLU A 252 3.92 14.49 12.42
N LEU A 253 4.43 14.73 11.20
CA LEU A 253 5.07 13.69 10.39
C LEU A 253 6.32 13.08 11.06
N ARG A 254 7.09 13.88 11.82
CA ARG A 254 8.25 13.39 12.56
C ARG A 254 7.90 12.56 13.78
N GLN A 255 6.78 12.88 14.43
CA GLN A 255 6.34 12.21 15.66
C GLN A 255 5.62 10.89 15.40
N LEU A 256 4.99 10.72 14.23
CA LEU A 256 4.18 9.55 13.91
C LEU A 256 4.97 8.23 13.95
N PRO A 257 6.12 8.05 13.28
CA PRO A 257 6.82 6.75 13.22
C PRO A 257 7.23 6.18 14.58
N GLY A 258 7.40 7.03 15.60
CA GLY A 258 7.78 6.61 16.97
C GLY A 258 6.58 6.37 17.90
N ASN A 259 5.36 6.62 17.47
CA ASN A 259 4.17 6.58 18.32
C ASN A 259 3.56 5.17 18.42
N ARG A 260 4.24 4.26 19.14
CA ARG A 260 3.77 2.87 19.31
C ARG A 260 2.38 2.75 19.94
N SER A 261 1.95 3.72 20.77
CA SER A 261 0.58 3.72 21.32
C SER A 261 -0.47 3.90 20.22
N LEU A 262 -0.23 4.81 19.28
CA LEU A 262 -1.08 5.00 18.10
C LEU A 262 -1.06 3.74 17.22
N GLY A 263 0.11 3.12 17.07
CA GLY A 263 0.27 1.86 16.32
C GLY A 263 -0.61 0.75 16.87
N ARG A 264 -0.58 0.49 18.19
CA ARG A 264 -1.43 -0.51 18.84
C ARG A 264 -2.91 -0.24 18.65
N GLN A 265 -3.36 1.00 18.87
CA GLN A 265 -4.76 1.38 18.64
C GLN A 265 -5.19 1.13 17.19
N TYR A 266 -4.33 1.42 16.23
CA TYR A 266 -4.60 1.17 14.82
C TYR A 266 -4.68 -0.33 14.52
N MET A 267 -3.77 -1.14 15.06
CA MET A 267 -3.76 -2.60 14.91
C MET A 267 -5.05 -3.23 15.46
N GLU A 268 -5.43 -2.86 16.69
CA GLU A 268 -6.66 -3.34 17.31
C GLU A 268 -7.91 -3.00 16.50
N ALA A 269 -7.95 -1.80 15.91
CA ALA A 269 -9.11 -1.33 15.15
C ALA A 269 -9.19 -1.90 13.72
N HIS A 270 -8.06 -2.21 13.08
CA HIS A 270 -8.02 -2.41 11.64
C HIS A 270 -7.27 -3.65 11.15
N LEU A 271 -6.36 -4.23 11.95
CA LEU A 271 -5.48 -5.31 11.50
C LEU A 271 -5.81 -6.69 12.08
N GLY A 272 -6.96 -6.84 12.74
CA GLY A 272 -7.38 -8.14 13.29
C GLY A 272 -7.46 -9.28 12.27
N PHE A 273 -7.59 -8.95 10.98
CA PHE A 273 -7.57 -9.94 9.90
C PHE A 273 -6.20 -10.62 9.72
N LEU A 274 -5.10 -10.00 10.16
CA LEU A 274 -3.76 -10.59 10.07
C LEU A 274 -3.54 -11.68 11.12
N GLN A 275 -4.26 -11.67 12.24
CA GLN A 275 -4.10 -12.63 13.33
C GLN A 275 -4.51 -14.07 12.98
N GLY A 276 -5.30 -14.26 11.90
CA GLY A 276 -5.70 -15.58 11.41
C GLY A 276 -4.99 -16.03 10.13
N THR A 277 -4.02 -15.28 9.64
CA THR A 277 -3.41 -15.51 8.32
C THR A 277 -2.09 -16.30 8.42
N LEU A 278 -1.44 -16.29 9.57
CA LEU A 278 -0.15 -16.90 9.89
C LEU A 278 -0.30 -17.93 11.01
#